data_ea8144b081cc2e62a50b5663301fdeaf
#
_entry.id   ea8144b081cc2e62a50b5663301fdeaf
#
_cell.length_a   1.000
_cell.length_b   1.000
_cell.length_c   1.000
_cell.angle_alpha   90.00
_cell.angle_beta   90.00
_cell.angle_gamma   90.00
#
_symmetry.space_group_name_H-M   'P 1'
#
loop_
_entity.id
_entity.type
_entity.pdbx_description
1 polymer ?
#
loop_
_entity_poly.entity_id
_entity_poly.type
_entity_poly.pdbx_seq_one_letter_code
_entity_poly.pdbx_strand_id
1 'polypeptide(L)'
;MKTAAFHTLGCKVNQYDTQAMLEKFRAAGYEIVPFDADADVYVINTCTVTGTGDKKSLQLARRLRREHPDSALILAGCLAQRKPKDLLETGARLVIGTQHRGEVVELLEKALRESTSINAVNELNATTPFEPLTITSQEEHTRATLKIQEGCNNHCTYCIIPSVRGPIRSRPVDEIRAEAERLAQAGFTELVLTGIHLTSYGRDFTPRQTLLGAIRAVQDVPGVRRIRLGSLEPTVATVEFAQALRTMDKVCPQFHLALQSGSDTVLQRMARRYNMRMYRQAMENLRAVYPMAAFTTDVLTGFPGETEAEFEETRDFIREARYAKIHVFPYSQREGTKAAVMPGQLSNAEKERRARLLIAVGDEMARQYREQWVNEVAEVLLEEPVNGHWTGYTPEYIAVTLPEGYAGRQGEFVRVRLTGLNEGGMDGTP
;
A
#
# COMPACT_ATOMS: atom_id res chain seq x y z
N MET A 1 -10.75 21.45 24.64
CA MET A 1 -11.19 20.40 23.72
C MET A 1 -10.15 19.31 23.80
N LYS A 2 -10.51 18.02 23.81
CA LYS A 2 -9.51 16.95 23.83
C LYS A 2 -8.80 16.88 22.47
N THR A 3 -7.52 16.58 22.49
CA THR A 3 -6.68 16.50 21.29
C THR A 3 -6.25 15.06 20.99
N ALA A 4 -6.07 14.72 19.71
CA ALA A 4 -5.58 13.42 19.29
C ALA A 4 -4.56 13.56 18.15
N ALA A 5 -3.47 12.80 18.23
CA ALA A 5 -2.41 12.77 17.25
C ALA A 5 -2.23 11.36 16.68
N PHE A 6 -2.00 11.25 15.38
CA PHE A 6 -1.96 9.98 14.67
C PHE A 6 -0.62 9.76 13.97
N HIS A 7 -0.14 8.52 14.01
CA HIS A 7 1.02 8.10 13.23
C HIS A 7 0.79 6.74 12.57
N THR A 8 1.11 6.65 11.27
CA THR A 8 0.93 5.42 10.50
C THR A 8 2.27 4.82 10.13
N LEU A 9 2.45 3.56 10.47
CA LEU A 9 3.54 2.73 9.96
C LEU A 9 2.96 1.68 9.00
N GLY A 10 3.66 1.42 7.88
CA GLY A 10 3.34 0.32 6.97
C GLY A 10 2.77 0.72 5.62
N CYS A 11 1.68 0.10 5.20
CA CYS A 11 1.17 0.12 3.83
C CYS A 11 -0.05 1.03 3.66
N LYS A 12 -0.52 1.18 2.40
CA LYS A 12 -1.73 1.96 2.05
C LYS A 12 -2.99 1.48 2.79
N VAL A 13 -3.09 0.18 3.11
CA VAL A 13 -4.20 -0.32 3.93
C VAL A 13 -4.15 0.28 5.34
N ASN A 14 -2.96 0.35 5.96
CA ASN A 14 -2.81 1.01 7.25
C ASN A 14 -3.12 2.52 7.17
N GLN A 15 -2.75 3.20 6.08
CA GLN A 15 -3.09 4.62 5.88
C GLN A 15 -4.62 4.82 5.84
N TYR A 16 -5.33 3.99 5.09
CA TYR A 16 -6.80 3.99 5.09
C TYR A 16 -7.37 3.72 6.49
N ASP A 17 -6.86 2.70 7.17
CA ASP A 17 -7.33 2.33 8.50
C ASP A 17 -7.08 3.47 9.52
N THR A 18 -5.96 4.18 9.42
CA THR A 18 -5.67 5.36 10.26
C THR A 18 -6.61 6.50 9.98
N GLN A 19 -6.86 6.81 8.70
CA GLN A 19 -7.79 7.87 8.31
C GLN A 19 -9.20 7.60 8.86
N ALA A 20 -9.66 6.35 8.76
CA ALA A 20 -10.96 5.97 9.30
C ALA A 20 -11.05 6.13 10.82
N MET A 21 -10.00 5.77 11.56
CA MET A 21 -9.94 6.02 13.02
C MET A 21 -9.91 7.52 13.34
N LEU A 22 -9.13 8.30 12.60
CA LEU A 22 -9.04 9.76 12.75
C LEU A 22 -10.41 10.41 12.60
N GLU A 23 -11.19 10.03 11.59
CA GLU A 23 -12.55 10.56 11.40
C GLU A 23 -13.50 10.19 12.56
N LYS A 24 -13.33 9.01 13.19
CA LYS A 24 -14.07 8.65 14.41
C LYS A 24 -13.75 9.59 15.58
N PHE A 25 -12.48 9.95 15.76
CA PHE A 25 -12.07 10.91 16.78
C PHE A 25 -12.63 12.30 16.52
N ARG A 26 -12.62 12.78 15.27
CA ARG A 26 -13.27 14.05 14.90
C ARG A 26 -14.76 14.05 15.20
N ALA A 27 -15.46 13.00 14.80
CA ALA A 27 -16.88 12.85 15.07
C ALA A 27 -17.20 12.82 16.57
N ALA A 28 -16.28 12.37 17.40
CA ALA A 28 -16.38 12.39 18.86
C ALA A 28 -15.93 13.72 19.51
N GLY A 29 -15.60 14.75 18.70
CA GLY A 29 -15.25 16.09 19.18
C GLY A 29 -13.79 16.27 19.61
N TYR A 30 -12.88 15.38 19.19
CA TYR A 30 -11.44 15.58 19.35
C TYR A 30 -10.90 16.49 18.25
N GLU A 31 -10.00 17.39 18.64
CA GLU A 31 -9.16 18.15 17.71
C GLU A 31 -7.99 17.28 17.27
N ILE A 32 -7.76 17.19 15.96
CA ILE A 32 -6.64 16.45 15.41
C ILE A 32 -5.45 17.41 15.30
N VAL A 33 -4.36 17.06 15.97
CA VAL A 33 -3.13 17.85 16.02
C VAL A 33 -1.97 17.11 15.36
N PRO A 34 -0.91 17.81 14.91
CA PRO A 34 0.31 17.18 14.41
C PRO A 34 0.90 16.20 15.42
N PHE A 35 1.54 15.13 14.93
CA PHE A 35 2.03 14.05 15.79
C PHE A 35 3.19 14.45 16.71
N ASP A 36 3.88 15.52 16.41
CA ASP A 36 4.94 16.12 17.21
C ASP A 36 4.44 17.17 18.22
N ALA A 37 3.15 17.48 18.21
CA ALA A 37 2.51 18.34 19.20
C ALA A 37 2.09 17.55 20.45
N ASP A 38 1.88 18.28 21.57
CA ASP A 38 1.27 17.69 22.76
C ASP A 38 -0.19 17.32 22.51
N ALA A 39 -0.54 16.08 22.81
CA ALA A 39 -1.90 15.57 22.62
C ALA A 39 -2.39 14.74 23.84
N ASP A 40 -3.70 14.78 24.10
CA ASP A 40 -4.32 13.94 25.13
C ASP A 40 -4.29 12.45 24.74
N VAL A 41 -4.32 12.16 23.43
CA VAL A 41 -4.33 10.80 22.88
C VAL A 41 -3.35 10.68 21.73
N TYR A 42 -2.49 9.68 21.77
CA TYR A 42 -1.65 9.28 20.64
C TYR A 42 -2.11 7.95 20.08
N VAL A 43 -2.32 7.88 18.78
CA VAL A 43 -2.70 6.67 18.05
C VAL A 43 -1.58 6.27 17.09
N ILE A 44 -0.98 5.10 17.29
CA ILE A 44 0.01 4.52 16.38
C ILE A 44 -0.60 3.32 15.67
N ASN A 45 -0.77 3.41 14.36
CA ASN A 45 -1.12 2.25 13.55
C ASN A 45 0.16 1.51 13.14
N THR A 46 0.36 0.34 13.72
CA THR A 46 1.62 -0.41 13.71
C THR A 46 1.76 -1.34 12.51
N CYS A 47 3.00 -1.62 12.11
CA CYS A 47 3.34 -2.56 11.05
C CYS A 47 4.21 -3.71 11.58
N THR A 48 4.04 -4.92 11.03
CA THR A 48 4.83 -6.11 11.38
C THR A 48 5.35 -6.88 10.14
N VAL A 49 5.27 -6.28 8.94
CA VAL A 49 5.74 -6.94 7.70
C VAL A 49 7.25 -7.20 7.75
N THR A 50 8.02 -6.29 8.34
CA THR A 50 9.47 -6.43 8.53
C THR A 50 9.86 -6.33 9.99
N GLY A 51 11.01 -6.91 10.37
CA GLY A 51 11.57 -6.77 11.72
C GLY A 51 11.89 -5.32 12.10
N THR A 52 12.24 -4.50 11.11
CA THR A 52 12.43 -3.05 11.29
C THR A 52 11.10 -2.37 11.62
N GLY A 53 9.98 -2.80 11.03
CA GLY A 53 8.65 -2.28 11.34
C GLY A 53 8.26 -2.53 12.81
N ASP A 54 8.52 -3.73 13.33
CA ASP A 54 8.28 -4.06 14.74
C ASP A 54 9.11 -3.17 15.66
N LYS A 55 10.44 -3.06 15.39
CA LYS A 55 11.34 -2.24 16.18
C LYS A 55 10.91 -0.78 16.21
N LYS A 56 10.60 -0.19 15.05
CA LYS A 56 10.13 1.21 14.95
C LYS A 56 8.83 1.42 15.74
N SER A 57 7.86 0.50 15.62
CA SER A 57 6.59 0.58 16.36
C SER A 57 6.82 0.59 17.88
N LEU A 58 7.64 -0.33 18.41
CA LEU A 58 7.94 -0.42 19.83
C LEU A 58 8.77 0.77 20.32
N GLN A 59 9.76 1.23 19.55
CA GLN A 59 10.57 2.39 19.92
C GLN A 59 9.70 3.65 20.03
N LEU A 60 8.80 3.86 19.06
CA LEU A 60 7.90 5.00 19.07
C LEU A 60 6.94 4.96 20.24
N ALA A 61 6.33 3.81 20.53
CA ALA A 61 5.45 3.64 21.68
C ALA A 61 6.16 3.95 23.01
N ARG A 62 7.36 3.40 23.22
CA ARG A 62 8.16 3.64 24.43
C ARG A 62 8.62 5.10 24.55
N ARG A 63 8.95 5.75 23.42
CA ARG A 63 9.30 7.16 23.40
C ARG A 63 8.13 8.02 23.87
N LEU A 64 6.95 7.84 23.30
CA LEU A 64 5.74 8.59 23.68
C LEU A 64 5.39 8.41 25.16
N ARG A 65 5.46 7.18 25.69
CA ARG A 65 5.18 6.96 27.13
C ARG A 65 6.15 7.69 28.05
N ARG A 66 7.42 7.89 27.63
CA ARG A 66 8.40 8.64 28.40
C ARG A 66 8.19 10.15 28.26
N GLU A 67 7.88 10.63 27.05
CA GLU A 67 7.76 12.06 26.74
C GLU A 67 6.39 12.63 27.16
N HIS A 68 5.32 11.82 27.06
CA HIS A 68 3.93 12.18 27.40
C HIS A 68 3.30 11.16 28.37
N PRO A 69 3.73 11.10 29.63
CA PRO A 69 3.28 10.08 30.60
C PRO A 69 1.80 10.16 30.95
N ASP A 70 1.17 11.32 30.83
CA ASP A 70 -0.24 11.55 31.14
C ASP A 70 -1.18 11.29 29.96
N SER A 71 -0.66 11.24 28.75
CA SER A 71 -1.46 11.00 27.55
C SER A 71 -1.88 9.54 27.42
N ALA A 72 -3.04 9.30 26.83
CA ALA A 72 -3.48 7.96 26.47
C ALA A 72 -2.80 7.47 25.19
N LEU A 73 -2.19 6.28 25.24
CA LEU A 73 -1.56 5.66 24.07
C LEU A 73 -2.44 4.53 23.54
N ILE A 74 -2.76 4.59 22.24
CA ILE A 74 -3.45 3.54 21.49
C ILE A 74 -2.47 2.94 20.48
N LEU A 75 -2.37 1.61 20.48
CA LEU A 75 -1.59 0.85 19.53
C LEU A 75 -2.52 -0.04 18.71
N ALA A 76 -2.60 0.23 17.40
CA ALA A 76 -3.46 -0.47 16.45
C ALA A 76 -2.65 -1.21 15.38
N GLY A 77 -3.29 -2.07 14.59
CA GLY A 77 -2.75 -2.63 13.35
C GLY A 77 -2.03 -3.97 13.50
N CYS A 78 -1.10 -4.24 12.55
CA CYS A 78 -0.57 -5.60 12.37
C CYS A 78 0.32 -6.08 13.51
N LEU A 79 1.15 -5.22 14.12
CA LEU A 79 1.94 -5.63 15.29
C LEU A 79 1.05 -5.82 16.50
N ALA A 80 0.03 -4.97 16.66
CA ALA A 80 -0.96 -5.11 17.72
C ALA A 80 -1.72 -6.44 17.62
N GLN A 81 -2.10 -6.84 16.41
CA GLN A 81 -2.72 -8.15 16.15
C GLN A 81 -1.79 -9.30 16.52
N ARG A 82 -0.49 -9.17 16.28
CA ARG A 82 0.49 -10.25 16.47
C ARG A 82 0.96 -10.38 17.92
N LYS A 83 1.23 -9.27 18.58
CA LYS A 83 1.87 -9.21 19.90
C LYS A 83 1.16 -8.24 20.85
N PRO A 84 -0.14 -8.46 21.12
CA PRO A 84 -0.91 -7.51 21.94
C PRO A 84 -0.37 -7.39 23.37
N LYS A 85 0.14 -8.47 23.96
CA LYS A 85 0.71 -8.47 25.32
C LYS A 85 1.94 -7.59 25.40
N ASP A 86 2.90 -7.76 24.47
CA ASP A 86 4.13 -6.96 24.42
C ASP A 86 3.80 -5.45 24.29
N LEU A 87 2.72 -5.12 23.56
CA LEU A 87 2.29 -3.74 23.38
C LEU A 87 1.58 -3.17 24.62
N LEU A 88 0.80 -3.95 25.34
CA LEU A 88 0.25 -3.52 26.63
C LEU A 88 1.34 -3.22 27.66
N GLU A 89 2.42 -4.01 27.67
CA GLU A 89 3.59 -3.80 28.55
C GLU A 89 4.31 -2.47 28.27
N THR A 90 4.10 -1.85 27.09
CA THR A 90 4.62 -0.50 26.83
C THR A 90 3.85 0.59 27.56
N GLY A 91 2.77 0.26 28.28
CA GLY A 91 1.89 1.21 28.94
C GLY A 91 0.78 1.73 28.05
N ALA A 92 0.47 1.06 26.92
CA ALA A 92 -0.67 1.41 26.09
C ALA A 92 -1.99 1.29 26.87
N ARG A 93 -2.87 2.28 26.72
CA ARG A 93 -4.20 2.29 27.30
C ARG A 93 -5.16 1.39 26.52
N LEU A 94 -4.95 1.27 25.21
CA LEU A 94 -5.77 0.46 24.33
C LEU A 94 -4.89 -0.20 23.26
N VAL A 95 -5.07 -1.50 23.06
CA VAL A 95 -4.46 -2.26 21.95
C VAL A 95 -5.57 -2.84 21.10
N ILE A 96 -5.58 -2.46 19.81
CA ILE A 96 -6.57 -2.88 18.80
C ILE A 96 -5.82 -3.59 17.66
N GLY A 97 -6.28 -4.76 17.25
CA GLY A 97 -5.71 -5.49 16.14
C GLY A 97 -6.06 -4.89 14.77
N THR A 98 -6.48 -5.76 13.87
CA THR A 98 -6.92 -5.41 12.52
C THR A 98 -8.45 -5.49 12.38
N GLN A 99 -9.17 -5.44 13.50
CA GLN A 99 -10.62 -5.31 13.66
C GLN A 99 -10.92 -4.30 14.77
N HIS A 100 -12.17 -3.89 14.94
CA HIS A 100 -12.67 -2.94 15.97
C HIS A 100 -12.13 -1.51 15.85
N ARG A 101 -11.56 -1.14 14.70
CA ARG A 101 -11.07 0.22 14.49
C ARG A 101 -12.21 1.26 14.43
N GLY A 102 -13.40 0.80 14.00
CA GLY A 102 -14.61 1.62 14.05
C GLY A 102 -15.07 1.98 15.45
N GLU A 103 -14.68 1.18 16.45
CA GLU A 103 -15.05 1.30 17.88
C GLU A 103 -13.94 1.95 18.72
N VAL A 104 -12.90 2.49 18.08
CA VAL A 104 -11.65 2.95 18.75
C VAL A 104 -11.93 3.98 19.86
N VAL A 105 -12.84 4.92 19.63
CA VAL A 105 -13.19 5.96 20.62
C VAL A 105 -13.95 5.37 21.80
N GLU A 106 -14.95 4.55 21.53
CA GLU A 106 -15.77 3.90 22.58
C GLU A 106 -14.92 3.03 23.50
N LEU A 107 -14.00 2.25 22.90
CA LEU A 107 -13.05 1.40 23.65
C LEU A 107 -12.05 2.24 24.47
N LEU A 108 -11.56 3.35 23.91
CA LEU A 108 -10.70 4.28 24.64
C LEU A 108 -11.45 4.89 25.84
N GLU A 109 -12.65 5.41 25.63
CA GLU A 109 -13.43 6.03 26.69
C GLU A 109 -13.79 5.04 27.80
N LYS A 110 -14.08 3.78 27.43
CA LYS A 110 -14.25 2.71 28.40
C LYS A 110 -12.97 2.50 29.22
N ALA A 111 -11.82 2.36 28.57
CA ALA A 111 -10.53 2.19 29.24
C ALA A 111 -10.19 3.34 30.21
N LEU A 112 -10.54 4.58 29.83
CA LEU A 112 -10.32 5.76 30.65
C LEU A 112 -11.27 5.80 31.87
N ARG A 113 -12.56 5.51 31.69
CA ARG A 113 -13.54 5.47 32.80
C ARG A 113 -13.18 4.39 33.83
N GLU A 114 -12.76 3.22 33.35
CA GLU A 114 -12.42 2.08 34.23
C GLU A 114 -10.98 2.16 34.76
N SER A 115 -10.22 3.17 34.37
CA SER A 115 -8.79 3.33 34.70
C SER A 115 -7.95 2.08 34.41
N THR A 116 -8.31 1.30 33.38
CA THR A 116 -7.69 0.03 32.99
C THR A 116 -7.18 0.05 31.58
N SER A 117 -6.26 -0.84 31.23
CA SER A 117 -5.84 -1.06 29.84
C SER A 117 -6.68 -2.15 29.19
N ILE A 118 -7.10 -1.92 27.94
CA ILE A 118 -7.94 -2.85 27.19
C ILE A 118 -7.12 -3.50 26.05
N ASN A 119 -7.22 -4.83 25.97
CA ASN A 119 -6.83 -5.60 24.78
C ASN A 119 -8.10 -5.96 24.01
N ALA A 120 -8.30 -5.29 22.84
CA ALA A 120 -9.44 -5.53 21.95
C ALA A 120 -9.05 -6.37 20.73
N VAL A 121 -7.96 -7.12 20.80
CA VAL A 121 -7.51 -7.99 19.71
C VAL A 121 -8.30 -9.29 19.72
N ASN A 122 -8.96 -9.58 18.61
CA ASN A 122 -9.70 -10.83 18.40
C ASN A 122 -8.96 -11.76 17.44
N GLU A 123 -9.23 -13.06 17.58
CA GLU A 123 -8.80 -14.05 16.60
C GLU A 123 -9.56 -13.85 15.27
N LEU A 124 -8.84 -13.93 14.16
CA LEU A 124 -9.39 -13.76 12.82
C LEU A 124 -9.65 -15.13 12.19
N ASN A 125 -10.86 -15.38 11.78
CA ASN A 125 -11.28 -16.63 11.18
C ASN A 125 -12.18 -16.43 9.95
N ALA A 126 -12.68 -17.51 9.35
CA ALA A 126 -13.49 -17.47 8.13
C ALA A 126 -14.83 -16.73 8.30
N THR A 127 -15.32 -16.58 9.52
CA THR A 127 -16.58 -15.88 9.82
C THR A 127 -16.38 -14.41 10.19
N THR A 128 -15.12 -13.96 10.33
CA THR A 128 -14.81 -12.55 10.60
C THR A 128 -15.26 -11.71 9.40
N PRO A 129 -16.15 -10.71 9.57
CA PRO A 129 -16.61 -9.89 8.44
C PRO A 129 -15.55 -8.91 7.97
N PHE A 130 -15.74 -8.36 6.76
CA PHE A 130 -15.05 -7.14 6.37
C PHE A 130 -15.50 -6.00 7.30
N GLU A 131 -14.56 -5.27 7.89
CA GLU A 131 -14.90 -4.18 8.80
C GLU A 131 -15.38 -2.96 7.98
N PRO A 132 -16.62 -2.48 8.19
CA PRO A 132 -17.24 -1.44 7.38
C PRO A 132 -16.72 -0.05 7.73
N LEU A 133 -15.41 0.16 7.61
CA LEU A 133 -14.81 1.48 7.74
C LEU A 133 -15.09 2.33 6.51
N THR A 134 -15.32 3.62 6.71
CA THR A 134 -15.49 4.60 5.65
C THR A 134 -14.64 5.82 5.93
N ILE A 135 -14.20 6.48 4.86
CA ILE A 135 -13.52 7.77 4.92
C ILE A 135 -14.26 8.78 4.05
N THR A 136 -14.20 10.03 4.46
CA THR A 136 -14.76 11.18 3.72
C THR A 136 -13.67 12.17 3.31
N SER A 137 -12.49 12.04 3.89
CA SER A 137 -11.32 12.85 3.61
C SER A 137 -10.06 11.97 3.59
N GLN A 138 -8.99 12.49 3.06
CA GLN A 138 -7.66 11.91 3.22
C GLN A 138 -6.67 13.06 3.31
N GLU A 139 -6.29 13.38 4.53
CA GLU A 139 -5.41 14.52 4.79
C GLU A 139 -4.06 14.36 4.11
N GLU A 140 -3.48 15.46 3.70
CA GLU A 140 -2.18 15.53 3.02
C GLU A 140 -2.10 14.77 1.68
N HIS A 141 -3.23 14.36 1.10
CA HIS A 141 -3.23 13.61 -0.15
C HIS A 141 -4.20 14.20 -1.18
N THR A 142 -3.75 14.28 -2.43
CA THR A 142 -4.57 14.68 -3.59
C THR A 142 -5.39 13.52 -4.14
N ARG A 143 -4.97 12.28 -3.84
CA ARG A 143 -5.63 11.03 -4.23
C ARG A 143 -6.21 10.35 -3.01
N ALA A 144 -7.42 9.80 -3.11
CA ALA A 144 -8.00 9.02 -2.03
C ALA A 144 -7.76 7.51 -2.21
N THR A 145 -7.39 6.86 -1.12
CA THR A 145 -7.28 5.40 -1.06
C THR A 145 -8.64 4.81 -0.71
N LEU A 146 -9.11 3.86 -1.49
CA LEU A 146 -10.35 3.13 -1.27
C LEU A 146 -10.03 1.66 -0.98
N LYS A 147 -10.17 1.24 0.28
CA LYS A 147 -9.93 -0.14 0.69
C LYS A 147 -11.11 -1.01 0.33
N ILE A 148 -10.89 -2.00 -0.56
CA ILE A 148 -11.91 -2.90 -1.05
C ILE A 148 -11.71 -4.35 -0.63
N GLN A 149 -10.55 -4.69 -0.05
CA GLN A 149 -10.21 -6.07 0.27
C GLN A 149 -9.30 -6.14 1.50
N GLU A 150 -9.45 -7.17 2.32
CA GLU A 150 -8.70 -7.44 3.53
C GLU A 150 -8.32 -8.94 3.60
N GLY A 151 -7.21 -9.26 4.29
CA GLY A 151 -6.76 -10.63 4.48
C GLY A 151 -6.21 -11.32 3.24
N CYS A 152 -5.64 -12.51 3.40
CA CYS A 152 -5.03 -13.27 2.31
C CYS A 152 -4.99 -14.77 2.64
N ASN A 153 -5.42 -15.61 1.70
CA ASN A 153 -5.37 -17.08 1.80
C ASN A 153 -4.13 -17.67 1.11
N ASN A 154 -3.18 -16.85 0.66
CA ASN A 154 -1.89 -17.32 0.19
C ASN A 154 -0.98 -17.57 1.40
N HIS A 155 -0.31 -18.73 1.39
CA HIS A 155 0.63 -19.11 2.45
C HIS A 155 2.06 -19.04 1.93
N CYS A 156 2.44 -17.88 1.35
CA CYS A 156 3.82 -17.63 0.94
C CYS A 156 4.75 -17.81 2.14
N THR A 157 5.85 -18.54 1.95
CA THR A 157 6.67 -19.04 3.06
C THR A 157 7.30 -17.95 3.92
N TYR A 158 7.49 -16.76 3.38
CA TYR A 158 8.07 -15.59 4.08
C TYR A 158 7.01 -14.66 4.70
N CYS A 159 5.73 -14.86 4.38
CA CYS A 159 4.71 -13.84 4.63
C CYS A 159 3.99 -14.05 5.96
N ILE A 160 3.97 -13.02 6.78
CA ILE A 160 3.27 -12.99 8.08
C ILE A 160 1.79 -12.56 7.94
N ILE A 161 1.40 -12.04 6.79
CA ILE A 161 0.09 -11.41 6.57
C ILE A 161 -1.11 -12.32 6.93
N PRO A 162 -1.15 -13.61 6.52
CA PRO A 162 -2.28 -14.46 6.88
C PRO A 162 -2.54 -14.57 8.38
N SER A 163 -1.50 -14.54 9.21
CA SER A 163 -1.62 -14.63 10.67
C SER A 163 -2.07 -13.32 11.34
N VAL A 164 -1.89 -12.16 10.67
CA VAL A 164 -2.21 -10.86 11.27
C VAL A 164 -3.37 -10.14 10.58
N ARG A 165 -3.72 -10.54 9.36
CA ARG A 165 -4.85 -9.99 8.62
C ARG A 165 -5.94 -11.02 8.35
N GLY A 166 -5.71 -12.29 8.71
CA GLY A 166 -6.66 -13.39 8.58
C GLY A 166 -7.00 -13.75 7.13
N PRO A 167 -8.09 -14.51 6.92
CA PRO A 167 -8.55 -14.94 5.61
C PRO A 167 -9.09 -13.78 4.76
N ILE A 168 -9.31 -14.07 3.47
CA ILE A 168 -9.87 -13.12 2.51
C ILE A 168 -11.22 -12.60 3.01
N ARG A 169 -11.38 -11.30 2.99
CA ARG A 169 -12.62 -10.56 3.22
C ARG A 169 -12.71 -9.45 2.20
N SER A 170 -13.77 -9.45 1.42
CA SER A 170 -14.00 -8.45 0.38
C SER A 170 -15.13 -7.50 0.78
N ARG A 171 -15.03 -6.26 0.33
CA ARG A 171 -16.06 -5.27 0.51
C ARG A 171 -17.13 -5.44 -0.56
N PRO A 172 -18.43 -5.38 -0.25
CA PRO A 172 -19.50 -5.42 -1.25
C PRO A 172 -19.36 -4.29 -2.30
N VAL A 173 -19.67 -4.61 -3.56
CA VAL A 173 -19.53 -3.65 -4.67
C VAL A 173 -20.37 -2.37 -4.44
N ASP A 174 -21.58 -2.51 -3.90
CA ASP A 174 -22.45 -1.37 -3.62
C ASP A 174 -21.84 -0.42 -2.56
N GLU A 175 -21.17 -0.97 -1.55
CA GLU A 175 -20.46 -0.17 -0.56
C GLU A 175 -19.22 0.52 -1.14
N ILE A 176 -18.51 -0.16 -2.07
CA ILE A 176 -17.38 0.42 -2.80
C ILE A 176 -17.85 1.63 -3.60
N ARG A 177 -18.96 1.47 -4.33
CA ARG A 177 -19.57 2.56 -5.11
C ARG A 177 -19.97 3.73 -4.22
N ALA A 178 -20.70 3.44 -3.14
CA ALA A 178 -21.16 4.47 -2.21
C ALA A 178 -20.01 5.27 -1.58
N GLU A 179 -18.89 4.63 -1.26
CA GLU A 179 -17.72 5.35 -0.76
C GLU A 179 -17.00 6.13 -1.86
N ALA A 180 -16.88 5.59 -3.06
CA ALA A 180 -16.32 6.31 -4.20
C ALA A 180 -17.13 7.58 -4.52
N GLU A 181 -18.48 7.51 -4.41
CA GLU A 181 -19.35 8.67 -4.57
C GLU A 181 -19.11 9.72 -3.47
N ARG A 182 -18.97 9.34 -2.20
CA ARG A 182 -18.63 10.26 -1.11
C ARG A 182 -17.26 10.92 -1.32
N LEU A 183 -16.25 10.16 -1.70
CA LEU A 183 -14.91 10.69 -1.98
C LEU A 183 -14.91 11.65 -3.18
N ALA A 184 -15.66 11.34 -4.24
CA ALA A 184 -15.82 12.23 -5.39
C ALA A 184 -16.55 13.53 -5.00
N GLN A 185 -17.60 13.46 -4.17
CA GLN A 185 -18.29 14.63 -3.62
C GLN A 185 -17.39 15.50 -2.73
N ALA A 186 -16.44 14.87 -2.03
CA ALA A 186 -15.41 15.55 -1.25
C ALA A 186 -14.28 16.18 -2.12
N GLY A 187 -14.35 16.01 -3.45
CA GLY A 187 -13.43 16.63 -4.41
C GLY A 187 -12.27 15.73 -4.88
N PHE A 188 -12.20 14.47 -4.42
CA PHE A 188 -11.18 13.53 -4.90
C PHE A 188 -11.50 13.04 -6.31
N THR A 189 -10.60 13.31 -7.25
CA THR A 189 -10.75 12.96 -8.66
C THR A 189 -9.94 11.72 -9.06
N GLU A 190 -8.93 11.33 -8.28
CA GLU A 190 -8.18 10.08 -8.45
C GLU A 190 -8.39 9.18 -7.23
N LEU A 191 -8.88 7.93 -7.47
CA LEU A 191 -9.09 6.92 -6.44
C LEU A 191 -8.11 5.75 -6.62
N VAL A 192 -7.48 5.32 -5.51
CA VAL A 192 -6.55 4.18 -5.48
C VAL A 192 -7.24 3.00 -4.84
N LEU A 193 -7.69 2.03 -5.63
CA LEU A 193 -8.26 0.79 -5.11
C LEU A 193 -7.16 -0.02 -4.44
N THR A 194 -7.31 -0.30 -3.14
CA THR A 194 -6.30 -0.99 -2.34
C THR A 194 -6.87 -2.18 -1.59
N GLY A 195 -6.00 -3.11 -1.25
CA GLY A 195 -6.28 -4.28 -0.42
C GLY A 195 -5.00 -5.02 -0.08
N ILE A 196 -5.12 -6.02 0.77
CA ILE A 196 -4.00 -6.90 1.12
C ILE A 196 -3.64 -7.81 -0.07
N HIS A 197 -4.65 -8.26 -0.82
CA HIS A 197 -4.46 -9.12 -1.99
C HIS A 197 -5.61 -8.91 -3.01
N LEU A 198 -5.54 -7.83 -3.78
CA LEU A 198 -6.61 -7.44 -4.72
C LEU A 198 -7.01 -8.53 -5.71
N THR A 199 -6.05 -9.35 -6.17
CA THR A 199 -6.31 -10.49 -7.06
C THR A 199 -7.30 -11.51 -6.47
N SER A 200 -7.49 -11.52 -5.15
CA SER A 200 -8.46 -12.40 -4.47
C SER A 200 -9.81 -11.75 -4.21
N TYR A 201 -10.00 -10.49 -4.58
CA TYR A 201 -11.27 -9.81 -4.35
C TYR A 201 -12.47 -10.59 -4.86
N GLY A 202 -13.51 -10.68 -4.04
CA GLY A 202 -14.78 -11.27 -4.35
C GLY A 202 -14.84 -12.79 -4.34
N ARG A 203 -13.72 -13.48 -4.02
CA ARG A 203 -13.71 -14.96 -3.95
C ARG A 203 -14.45 -15.52 -2.74
N ASP A 204 -14.69 -14.70 -1.73
CA ASP A 204 -15.41 -15.00 -0.50
C ASP A 204 -16.93 -14.74 -0.60
N PHE A 205 -17.41 -14.16 -1.70
CA PHE A 205 -18.84 -13.95 -1.93
C PHE A 205 -19.52 -15.16 -2.61
N THR A 206 -20.82 -15.32 -2.30
CA THR A 206 -21.72 -16.25 -2.99
C THR A 206 -23.00 -15.50 -3.37
N PRO A 207 -23.27 -15.22 -4.68
CA PRO A 207 -22.42 -15.54 -5.83
C PRO A 207 -21.12 -14.75 -5.85
N ARG A 208 -20.09 -15.27 -6.52
CA ARG A 208 -18.79 -14.60 -6.66
C ARG A 208 -18.90 -13.22 -7.29
N GLN A 209 -18.21 -12.25 -6.69
CA GLN A 209 -17.94 -10.96 -7.30
C GLN A 209 -16.53 -10.95 -7.89
N THR A 210 -16.21 -9.96 -8.72
CA THR A 210 -14.91 -9.88 -9.40
C THR A 210 -14.27 -8.53 -9.20
N LEU A 211 -12.93 -8.49 -9.27
CA LEU A 211 -12.19 -7.22 -9.24
C LEU A 211 -12.63 -6.28 -10.37
N LEU A 212 -12.90 -6.81 -11.57
CA LEU A 212 -13.44 -6.02 -12.68
C LEU A 212 -14.80 -5.38 -12.34
N GLY A 213 -15.67 -6.11 -11.62
CA GLY A 213 -16.94 -5.56 -11.15
C GLY A 213 -16.75 -4.40 -10.18
N ALA A 214 -15.80 -4.52 -9.24
CA ALA A 214 -15.46 -3.44 -8.32
C ALA A 214 -14.86 -2.22 -9.05
N ILE A 215 -13.97 -2.44 -10.02
CA ILE A 215 -13.39 -1.34 -10.82
C ILE A 215 -14.49 -0.63 -11.62
N ARG A 216 -15.40 -1.39 -12.24
CA ARG A 216 -16.51 -0.83 -13.03
C ARG A 216 -17.45 0.01 -12.16
N ALA A 217 -17.75 -0.43 -10.95
CA ALA A 217 -18.60 0.33 -10.03
C ALA A 217 -18.00 1.73 -9.71
N VAL A 218 -16.66 1.83 -9.63
CA VAL A 218 -15.96 3.11 -9.43
C VAL A 218 -15.82 3.89 -10.75
N GLN A 219 -15.64 3.22 -11.89
CA GLN A 219 -15.59 3.81 -13.22
C GLN A 219 -16.84 4.65 -13.52
N ASP A 220 -18.01 4.16 -13.07
CA ASP A 220 -19.30 4.78 -13.34
C ASP A 220 -19.64 5.95 -12.38
N VAL A 221 -18.77 6.24 -11.39
CA VAL A 221 -19.01 7.35 -10.45
C VAL A 221 -18.69 8.69 -11.10
N PRO A 222 -19.65 9.64 -11.13
CA PRO A 222 -19.38 10.99 -11.57
C PRO A 222 -18.35 11.70 -10.68
N GLY A 223 -17.44 12.49 -11.29
CA GLY A 223 -16.37 13.20 -10.56
C GLY A 223 -15.08 12.41 -10.44
N VAL A 224 -15.10 11.08 -10.44
CA VAL A 224 -13.88 10.27 -10.56
C VAL A 224 -13.35 10.39 -11.98
N ARG A 225 -12.07 10.76 -12.11
CA ARG A 225 -11.35 10.91 -13.39
C ARG A 225 -10.28 9.85 -13.59
N ARG A 226 -9.69 9.35 -12.49
CA ARG A 226 -8.64 8.33 -12.52
C ARG A 226 -8.87 7.23 -11.49
N ILE A 227 -8.63 6.00 -11.88
CA ILE A 227 -8.65 4.82 -11.01
C ILE A 227 -7.29 4.16 -11.09
N ARG A 228 -6.61 4.08 -9.95
CA ARG A 228 -5.33 3.39 -9.83
C ARG A 228 -5.52 2.09 -9.08
N LEU A 229 -4.85 1.04 -9.54
CA LEU A 229 -4.91 -0.27 -8.89
C LEU A 229 -3.71 -0.43 -7.95
N GLY A 230 -3.96 -0.96 -6.77
CA GLY A 230 -2.92 -1.43 -5.87
C GLY A 230 -2.22 -2.68 -6.42
N SER A 231 -1.46 -3.37 -5.56
CA SER A 231 -0.67 -4.54 -5.97
C SER A 231 -1.53 -5.70 -6.48
N LEU A 232 -1.14 -6.23 -7.64
CA LEU A 232 -1.75 -7.38 -8.30
C LEU A 232 -0.78 -8.55 -8.34
N GLU A 233 -1.30 -9.77 -8.29
CA GLU A 233 -0.54 -10.95 -8.73
C GLU A 233 -0.70 -11.16 -10.24
N PRO A 234 0.33 -11.68 -10.93
CA PRO A 234 0.29 -11.87 -12.39
C PRO A 234 -0.85 -12.77 -12.84
N THR A 235 -1.34 -13.65 -11.97
CA THR A 235 -2.45 -14.58 -12.26
C THR A 235 -3.78 -13.91 -12.61
N VAL A 236 -3.96 -12.61 -12.29
CA VAL A 236 -5.18 -11.86 -12.65
C VAL A 236 -5.08 -11.25 -14.05
N ALA A 237 -3.87 -10.98 -14.54
CA ALA A 237 -3.65 -10.27 -15.79
C ALA A 237 -3.79 -11.19 -17.02
N THR A 238 -4.98 -11.81 -17.19
CA THR A 238 -5.34 -12.59 -18.36
C THR A 238 -5.63 -11.66 -19.55
N VAL A 239 -5.77 -12.22 -20.75
CA VAL A 239 -6.17 -11.47 -21.95
C VAL A 239 -7.52 -10.78 -21.72
N GLU A 240 -8.50 -11.52 -21.17
CA GLU A 240 -9.85 -11.02 -20.90
C GLU A 240 -9.82 -9.88 -19.87
N PHE A 241 -9.00 -10.01 -18.82
CA PHE A 241 -8.84 -8.95 -17.83
C PHE A 241 -8.24 -7.68 -18.44
N ALA A 242 -7.18 -7.81 -19.24
CA ALA A 242 -6.53 -6.68 -19.91
C ALA A 242 -7.49 -5.98 -20.89
N GLN A 243 -8.21 -6.75 -21.70
CA GLN A 243 -9.21 -6.23 -22.63
C GLN A 243 -10.37 -5.52 -21.90
N ALA A 244 -10.86 -6.09 -20.80
CA ALA A 244 -11.89 -5.45 -19.99
C ALA A 244 -11.40 -4.13 -19.38
N LEU A 245 -10.17 -4.06 -18.87
CA LEU A 245 -9.59 -2.81 -18.37
C LEU A 245 -9.52 -1.74 -19.48
N ARG A 246 -9.19 -2.13 -20.72
CA ARG A 246 -9.11 -1.19 -21.84
C ARG A 246 -10.44 -0.49 -22.14
N THR A 247 -11.57 -1.11 -21.77
CA THR A 247 -12.90 -0.50 -21.92
C THR A 247 -13.25 0.48 -20.78
N MET A 248 -12.39 0.60 -19.77
CA MET A 248 -12.55 1.47 -18.62
C MET A 248 -11.53 2.63 -18.72
N ASP A 249 -11.95 3.73 -19.31
CA ASP A 249 -11.07 4.86 -19.72
C ASP A 249 -10.44 5.62 -18.53
N LYS A 250 -10.99 5.48 -17.33
CA LYS A 250 -10.44 6.08 -16.11
C LYS A 250 -9.33 5.24 -15.46
N VAL A 251 -9.13 4.00 -15.89
CA VAL A 251 -8.08 3.13 -15.31
C VAL A 251 -6.70 3.62 -15.77
N CYS A 252 -5.86 3.97 -14.80
CA CYS A 252 -4.50 4.38 -15.06
C CYS A 252 -3.66 3.22 -15.63
N PRO A 253 -2.89 3.43 -16.72
CA PRO A 253 -2.01 2.41 -17.30
C PRO A 253 -0.72 2.24 -16.49
N GLN A 254 -0.88 2.01 -15.19
CA GLN A 254 0.18 1.72 -14.23
C GLN A 254 -0.20 0.47 -13.44
N PHE A 255 0.64 -0.56 -13.53
CA PHE A 255 0.37 -1.85 -12.92
C PHE A 255 1.51 -2.26 -12.01
N HIS A 256 1.21 -2.41 -10.72
CA HIS A 256 2.14 -3.01 -9.77
C HIS A 256 1.90 -4.53 -9.77
N LEU A 257 2.77 -5.28 -10.47
CA LEU A 257 2.74 -6.75 -10.51
C LEU A 257 3.79 -7.32 -9.56
N ALA A 258 3.37 -8.06 -8.53
CA ALA A 258 4.27 -8.60 -7.53
C ALA A 258 5.15 -9.72 -8.12
N LEU A 259 6.45 -9.44 -8.34
CA LEU A 259 7.44 -10.41 -8.87
C LEU A 259 8.02 -11.29 -7.76
N GLN A 260 8.53 -10.67 -6.73
CA GLN A 260 9.26 -11.23 -5.58
C GLN A 260 10.64 -11.82 -5.95
N SER A 261 10.75 -12.62 -7.01
CA SER A 261 12.00 -13.15 -7.59
C SER A 261 11.81 -13.44 -9.07
N GLY A 262 12.86 -13.31 -9.86
CA GLY A 262 12.92 -13.71 -11.29
C GLY A 262 13.36 -15.15 -11.51
N SER A 263 13.54 -15.95 -10.45
CA SER A 263 13.90 -17.36 -10.54
C SER A 263 12.73 -18.27 -10.17
N ASP A 264 12.41 -19.22 -11.04
CA ASP A 264 11.31 -20.19 -10.80
C ASP A 264 11.56 -21.04 -9.55
N THR A 265 12.80 -21.42 -9.29
CA THR A 265 13.17 -22.23 -8.13
C THR A 265 13.02 -21.45 -6.83
N VAL A 266 13.35 -20.15 -6.81
CA VAL A 266 13.10 -19.27 -5.67
C VAL A 266 11.61 -19.05 -5.47
N LEU A 267 10.84 -18.78 -6.54
CA LEU A 267 9.38 -18.63 -6.48
C LEU A 267 8.71 -19.89 -5.92
N GLN A 268 9.18 -21.07 -6.29
CA GLN A 268 8.70 -22.34 -5.75
C GLN A 268 8.99 -22.45 -4.24
N ARG A 269 10.21 -22.12 -3.79
CA ARG A 269 10.57 -22.09 -2.36
C ARG A 269 9.77 -21.05 -1.59
N MET A 270 9.40 -19.93 -2.22
CA MET A 270 8.51 -18.90 -1.69
C MET A 270 7.04 -19.35 -1.64
N ALA A 271 6.69 -20.52 -2.22
CA ALA A 271 5.32 -21.01 -2.43
C ALA A 271 4.44 -20.01 -3.20
N ARG A 272 5.02 -19.37 -4.25
CA ARG A 272 4.25 -18.52 -5.17
C ARG A 272 3.41 -19.39 -6.12
N ARG A 273 2.25 -18.86 -6.52
CA ARG A 273 1.27 -19.57 -7.38
C ARG A 273 1.46 -19.27 -8.86
N TYR A 274 2.57 -18.67 -9.23
CA TYR A 274 2.96 -18.35 -10.60
C TYR A 274 4.44 -18.67 -10.79
N ASN A 275 4.84 -18.82 -12.04
CA ASN A 275 6.21 -18.96 -12.50
C ASN A 275 6.57 -17.83 -13.48
N MET A 276 7.80 -17.78 -13.94
CA MET A 276 8.31 -16.72 -14.81
C MET A 276 7.62 -16.69 -16.19
N ARG A 277 7.21 -17.86 -16.72
CA ARG A 277 6.41 -17.93 -17.94
C ARG A 277 5.05 -17.23 -17.77
N MET A 278 4.35 -17.50 -16.67
CA MET A 278 3.06 -16.85 -16.37
C MET A 278 3.24 -15.35 -16.13
N TYR A 279 4.34 -14.97 -15.48
CA TYR A 279 4.63 -13.56 -15.22
C TYR A 279 4.88 -12.78 -16.52
N ARG A 280 5.71 -13.30 -17.43
CA ARG A 280 5.92 -12.71 -18.76
C ARG A 280 4.61 -12.57 -19.52
N GLN A 281 3.79 -13.63 -19.56
CA GLN A 281 2.51 -13.61 -20.24
C GLN A 281 1.58 -12.52 -19.67
N ALA A 282 1.54 -12.35 -18.36
CA ALA A 282 0.75 -11.29 -17.71
C ALA A 282 1.19 -9.88 -18.15
N MET A 283 2.50 -9.63 -18.24
CA MET A 283 3.02 -8.35 -18.75
C MET A 283 2.68 -8.16 -20.23
N GLU A 284 2.84 -9.18 -21.06
CA GLU A 284 2.51 -9.16 -22.49
C GLU A 284 1.02 -8.86 -22.71
N ASN A 285 0.12 -9.51 -21.98
CA ASN A 285 -1.31 -9.26 -22.04
C ASN A 285 -1.66 -7.80 -21.77
N LEU A 286 -1.05 -7.20 -20.73
CA LEU A 286 -1.27 -5.79 -20.40
C LEU A 286 -0.61 -4.85 -21.41
N ARG A 287 0.61 -5.16 -21.89
CA ARG A 287 1.28 -4.36 -22.94
C ARG A 287 0.56 -4.37 -24.27
N ALA A 288 -0.11 -5.47 -24.61
CA ALA A 288 -0.90 -5.57 -25.83
C ALA A 288 -2.03 -4.53 -25.90
N VAL A 289 -2.57 -4.13 -24.74
CA VAL A 289 -3.65 -3.13 -24.65
C VAL A 289 -3.20 -1.77 -24.14
N TYR A 290 -2.05 -1.71 -23.45
CA TYR A 290 -1.41 -0.50 -22.94
C TYR A 290 0.09 -0.51 -23.27
N PRO A 291 0.50 -0.18 -24.49
CA PRO A 291 1.90 -0.31 -24.96
C PRO A 291 2.91 0.47 -24.10
N MET A 292 2.50 1.62 -23.57
CA MET A 292 3.34 2.50 -22.74
C MET A 292 3.06 2.32 -21.23
N ALA A 293 2.39 1.23 -20.82
CA ALA A 293 2.08 1.02 -19.41
C ALA A 293 3.33 1.03 -18.51
N ALA A 294 3.21 1.68 -17.37
CA ALA A 294 4.22 1.63 -16.32
C ALA A 294 4.06 0.34 -15.51
N PHE A 295 5.05 -0.52 -15.57
CA PHE A 295 5.13 -1.67 -14.66
C PHE A 295 6.00 -1.35 -13.46
N THR A 296 5.49 -1.66 -12.28
CA THR A 296 6.25 -1.58 -11.03
C THR A 296 6.19 -2.91 -10.30
N THR A 297 7.17 -3.20 -9.44
CA THR A 297 7.19 -4.45 -8.71
C THR A 297 7.97 -4.38 -7.41
N ASP A 298 7.72 -5.36 -6.53
CA ASP A 298 8.53 -5.66 -5.36
C ASP A 298 9.44 -6.87 -5.64
N VAL A 299 10.69 -6.80 -5.19
CA VAL A 299 11.69 -7.88 -5.31
C VAL A 299 12.34 -8.12 -3.95
N LEU A 300 12.35 -9.39 -3.53
CA LEU A 300 13.06 -9.84 -2.32
C LEU A 300 14.45 -10.37 -2.70
N THR A 301 15.49 -9.89 -2.03
CA THR A 301 16.86 -10.37 -2.20
C THR A 301 17.30 -11.19 -0.99
N GLY A 302 18.08 -12.24 -1.26
CA GLY A 302 18.67 -13.07 -0.21
C GLY A 302 17.62 -13.92 0.52
N PHE A 303 16.65 -14.45 -0.22
CA PHE A 303 15.75 -15.48 0.27
C PHE A 303 16.55 -16.72 0.69
N PRO A 304 16.14 -17.49 1.73
CA PRO A 304 16.88 -18.67 2.17
C PRO A 304 17.21 -19.63 1.04
N GLY A 305 18.52 -19.96 0.91
CA GLY A 305 19.04 -20.82 -0.13
C GLY A 305 19.11 -20.21 -1.53
N GLU A 306 18.91 -18.90 -1.69
CA GLU A 306 19.06 -18.21 -2.98
C GLU A 306 20.54 -18.23 -3.40
N THR A 307 20.84 -18.94 -4.48
CA THR A 307 22.19 -19.01 -5.08
C THR A 307 22.53 -17.74 -5.85
N GLU A 308 23.79 -17.57 -6.25
CA GLU A 308 24.18 -16.46 -7.12
C GLU A 308 23.54 -16.59 -8.51
N ALA A 309 23.45 -17.80 -9.06
CA ALA A 309 22.81 -18.03 -10.35
C ALA A 309 21.33 -17.62 -10.35
N GLU A 310 20.57 -17.97 -9.30
CA GLU A 310 19.15 -17.56 -9.14
C GLU A 310 19.01 -16.05 -8.94
N PHE A 311 19.97 -15.41 -8.28
CA PHE A 311 20.03 -13.96 -8.19
C PHE A 311 20.27 -13.31 -9.55
N GLU A 312 21.18 -13.86 -10.36
CA GLU A 312 21.43 -13.39 -11.72
C GLU A 312 20.20 -13.54 -12.62
N GLU A 313 19.48 -14.68 -12.54
CA GLU A 313 18.18 -14.84 -13.24
C GLU A 313 17.21 -13.69 -12.91
N THR A 314 17.13 -13.30 -11.64
CA THR A 314 16.30 -12.18 -11.20
C THR A 314 16.78 -10.86 -11.80
N ARG A 315 18.09 -10.60 -11.78
CA ARG A 315 18.70 -9.40 -12.32
C ARG A 315 18.47 -9.27 -13.82
N ASP A 316 18.64 -10.35 -14.56
CA ASP A 316 18.46 -10.35 -16.02
C ASP A 316 16.99 -10.19 -16.40
N PHE A 317 16.08 -10.80 -15.64
CA PHE A 317 14.65 -10.58 -15.87
C PHE A 317 14.23 -9.12 -15.61
N ILE A 318 14.79 -8.43 -14.62
CA ILE A 318 14.50 -7.01 -14.38
C ILE A 318 14.89 -6.16 -15.59
N ARG A 319 16.03 -6.45 -16.24
CA ARG A 319 16.42 -5.78 -17.50
C ARG A 319 15.48 -6.09 -18.64
N GLU A 320 15.11 -7.37 -18.83
CA GLU A 320 14.15 -7.82 -19.82
C GLU A 320 12.79 -7.12 -19.66
N ALA A 321 12.30 -7.05 -18.44
CA ALA A 321 10.98 -6.55 -18.11
C ALA A 321 10.83 -5.03 -18.28
N ARG A 322 11.93 -4.25 -18.24
CA ARG A 322 11.93 -2.77 -18.41
C ARG A 322 10.93 -2.09 -17.48
N TYR A 323 11.10 -2.28 -16.19
CA TYR A 323 10.22 -1.69 -15.18
C TYR A 323 10.36 -0.17 -15.12
N ALA A 324 9.22 0.52 -14.90
CA ALA A 324 9.20 1.94 -14.57
C ALA A 324 9.74 2.20 -13.16
N LYS A 325 9.59 1.23 -12.24
CA LYS A 325 10.16 1.26 -10.89
C LYS A 325 10.18 -0.12 -10.26
N ILE A 326 11.22 -0.42 -9.49
CA ILE A 326 11.26 -1.59 -8.62
C ILE A 326 11.47 -1.16 -7.17
N HIS A 327 10.90 -1.92 -6.26
CA HIS A 327 11.16 -1.81 -4.82
C HIS A 327 11.90 -3.05 -4.37
N VAL A 328 13.13 -2.87 -3.90
CA VAL A 328 13.99 -3.98 -3.49
C VAL A 328 14.03 -4.07 -1.98
N PHE A 329 13.74 -5.25 -1.46
CA PHE A 329 13.72 -5.53 -0.03
C PHE A 329 14.69 -6.68 0.29
N PRO A 330 15.71 -6.48 1.13
CA PRO A 330 16.43 -7.59 1.74
C PRO A 330 15.47 -8.48 2.53
N TYR A 331 15.55 -9.79 2.35
CA TYR A 331 14.70 -10.73 3.09
C TYR A 331 14.85 -10.51 4.59
N SER A 332 13.73 -10.24 5.24
CA SER A 332 13.63 -10.07 6.69
C SER A 332 13.05 -11.32 7.33
N GLN A 333 13.88 -12.04 8.11
CA GLN A 333 13.44 -13.23 8.84
C GLN A 333 12.31 -12.87 9.83
N ARG A 334 11.17 -13.55 9.70
CA ARG A 334 9.98 -13.29 10.51
C ARG A 334 9.61 -14.54 11.29
N GLU A 335 9.70 -14.46 12.60
CA GLU A 335 9.24 -15.51 13.52
C GLU A 335 7.80 -15.94 13.17
N GLY A 336 7.53 -17.24 13.16
CA GLY A 336 6.23 -17.81 12.80
C GLY A 336 6.03 -18.06 11.30
N THR A 337 6.96 -17.63 10.43
CA THR A 337 6.94 -17.95 8.99
C THR A 337 7.79 -19.17 8.68
N LYS A 338 7.40 -19.93 7.64
CA LYS A 338 8.16 -21.11 7.19
C LYS A 338 9.59 -20.76 6.77
N ALA A 339 9.78 -19.65 6.07
CA ALA A 339 11.08 -19.20 5.60
C ALA A 339 12.03 -18.84 6.75
N ALA A 340 11.52 -18.48 7.93
CA ALA A 340 12.37 -18.16 9.08
C ALA A 340 13.21 -19.34 9.59
N VAL A 341 12.75 -20.56 9.36
CA VAL A 341 13.43 -21.80 9.79
C VAL A 341 14.02 -22.60 8.64
N MET A 342 13.94 -22.10 7.41
CA MET A 342 14.59 -22.75 6.25
C MET A 342 16.11 -22.70 6.38
N PRO A 343 16.81 -23.76 5.94
CA PRO A 343 18.26 -23.75 5.85
C PRO A 343 18.75 -22.75 4.78
N GLY A 344 20.05 -22.44 4.81
CA GLY A 344 20.65 -21.56 3.81
C GLY A 344 20.32 -20.09 4.00
N GLN A 345 20.11 -19.63 5.25
CA GLN A 345 19.95 -18.21 5.55
C GLN A 345 21.20 -17.43 5.13
N LEU A 346 21.02 -16.43 4.27
CA LEU A 346 22.13 -15.57 3.83
C LEU A 346 22.47 -14.54 4.90
N SER A 347 23.72 -14.10 4.92
CA SER A 347 24.15 -13.01 5.79
C SER A 347 23.49 -11.68 5.42
N ASN A 348 23.35 -10.75 6.37
CA ASN A 348 22.81 -9.43 6.07
C ASN A 348 23.67 -8.68 5.05
N ALA A 349 24.99 -8.83 5.12
CA ALA A 349 25.91 -8.22 4.15
C ALA A 349 25.63 -8.69 2.72
N GLU A 350 25.36 -9.98 2.53
CA GLU A 350 25.04 -10.54 1.21
C GLU A 350 23.66 -10.07 0.70
N LYS A 351 22.66 -10.06 1.57
CA LYS A 351 21.32 -9.52 1.23
C LYS A 351 21.41 -8.06 0.79
N GLU A 352 22.18 -7.24 1.50
CA GLU A 352 22.39 -5.84 1.18
C GLU A 352 23.22 -5.64 -0.09
N ARG A 353 24.24 -6.49 -0.33
CA ARG A 353 25.00 -6.50 -1.59
C ARG A 353 24.06 -6.71 -2.77
N ARG A 354 23.25 -7.76 -2.72
CA ARG A 354 22.26 -8.07 -3.76
C ARG A 354 21.25 -6.95 -3.93
N ALA A 355 20.76 -6.39 -2.84
CA ALA A 355 19.81 -5.29 -2.90
C ALA A 355 20.39 -4.06 -3.63
N ARG A 356 21.64 -3.65 -3.31
CA ARG A 356 22.31 -2.54 -4.00
C ARG A 356 22.45 -2.78 -5.50
N LEU A 357 22.82 -4.01 -5.90
CA LEU A 357 22.94 -4.35 -7.31
C LEU A 357 21.62 -4.28 -8.06
N LEU A 358 20.52 -4.78 -7.47
CA LEU A 358 19.20 -4.69 -8.09
C LEU A 358 18.65 -3.26 -8.10
N ILE A 359 18.90 -2.45 -7.07
CA ILE A 359 18.51 -1.04 -7.05
C ILE A 359 19.17 -0.32 -8.24
N ALA A 360 20.47 -0.50 -8.46
CA ALA A 360 21.19 0.13 -9.57
C ALA A 360 20.60 -0.27 -10.95
N VAL A 361 20.24 -1.55 -11.13
CA VAL A 361 19.57 -2.01 -12.36
C VAL A 361 18.17 -1.42 -12.47
N GLY A 362 17.44 -1.35 -11.36
CA GLY A 362 16.10 -0.77 -11.32
C GLY A 362 16.09 0.73 -11.67
N ASP A 363 17.07 1.47 -11.17
CA ASP A 363 17.22 2.90 -11.48
C ASP A 363 17.54 3.14 -12.96
N GLU A 364 18.37 2.28 -13.55
CA GLU A 364 18.65 2.32 -14.97
C GLU A 364 17.39 2.04 -15.81
N MET A 365 16.60 1.00 -15.46
CA MET A 365 15.35 0.69 -16.15
C MET A 365 14.34 1.83 -16.00
N ALA A 366 14.22 2.41 -14.81
CA ALA A 366 13.36 3.55 -14.55
C ALA A 366 13.74 4.79 -15.37
N ARG A 367 15.05 5.03 -15.54
CA ARG A 367 15.57 6.10 -16.42
C ARG A 367 15.17 5.84 -17.87
N GLN A 368 15.44 4.64 -18.41
CA GLN A 368 15.08 4.24 -19.76
C GLN A 368 13.57 4.31 -20.02
N TYR A 369 12.75 3.96 -19.02
CA TYR A 369 11.30 4.10 -19.14
C TYR A 369 10.89 5.58 -19.29
N ARG A 370 11.46 6.50 -18.50
CA ARG A 370 11.15 7.93 -18.60
C ARG A 370 11.68 8.56 -19.89
N GLU A 371 12.82 8.11 -20.43
CA GLU A 371 13.38 8.59 -21.69
C GLU A 371 12.40 8.44 -22.86
N GLN A 372 11.55 7.41 -22.86
CA GLN A 372 10.54 7.20 -23.89
C GLN A 372 9.43 8.28 -23.88
N TRP A 373 9.32 9.02 -22.77
CA TRP A 373 8.31 10.07 -22.60
C TRP A 373 8.81 11.48 -22.94
N VAL A 374 10.08 11.62 -23.29
CA VAL A 374 10.63 12.93 -23.68
C VAL A 374 9.95 13.43 -24.95
N ASN A 375 9.44 14.66 -24.92
CA ASN A 375 8.63 15.35 -25.92
C ASN A 375 7.17 14.85 -26.03
N GLU A 376 6.76 13.83 -25.29
CA GLU A 376 5.36 13.42 -25.22
C GLU A 376 4.53 14.41 -24.39
N VAL A 377 3.21 14.46 -24.67
CA VAL A 377 2.25 15.26 -23.91
C VAL A 377 1.50 14.37 -22.94
N ALA A 378 1.54 14.71 -21.67
CA ALA A 378 0.84 13.98 -20.62
C ALA A 378 -0.11 14.90 -19.83
N GLU A 379 -1.18 14.33 -19.28
CA GLU A 379 -2.02 15.00 -18.30
C GLU A 379 -1.48 14.73 -16.89
N VAL A 380 -1.15 15.78 -16.16
CA VAL A 380 -0.60 15.72 -14.79
C VAL A 380 -1.65 16.17 -13.80
N LEU A 381 -1.89 15.37 -12.75
CA LEU A 381 -2.65 15.77 -11.57
C LEU A 381 -1.67 16.46 -10.61
N LEU A 382 -1.87 17.77 -10.38
CA LEU A 382 -1.03 18.55 -9.46
C LEU A 382 -1.31 18.18 -8.01
N GLU A 383 -0.25 17.99 -7.22
CA GLU A 383 -0.36 17.62 -5.80
C GLU A 383 0.03 18.77 -4.89
N GLU A 384 1.30 19.13 -4.85
CA GLU A 384 1.83 20.17 -3.97
C GLU A 384 2.99 20.93 -4.61
N PRO A 385 3.24 22.16 -4.21
CA PRO A 385 4.45 22.86 -4.57
C PRO A 385 5.63 22.40 -3.70
N VAL A 386 6.74 22.03 -4.34
CA VAL A 386 8.00 21.67 -3.70
C VAL A 386 9.07 22.66 -4.17
N ASN A 387 9.68 23.39 -3.23
CA ASN A 387 10.69 24.42 -3.52
C ASN A 387 10.26 25.45 -4.59
N GLY A 388 8.99 25.88 -4.57
CA GLY A 388 8.45 26.85 -5.53
C GLY A 388 8.01 26.28 -6.88
N HIS A 389 8.14 24.97 -7.08
CA HIS A 389 7.71 24.27 -8.29
C HIS A 389 6.49 23.39 -7.99
N TRP A 390 5.44 23.50 -8.78
CA TRP A 390 4.34 22.54 -8.70
C TRP A 390 4.80 21.15 -9.14
N THR A 391 4.43 20.15 -8.37
CA THR A 391 4.67 18.74 -8.67
C THR A 391 3.36 17.99 -8.84
N GLY A 392 3.40 16.89 -9.57
CA GLY A 392 2.24 16.04 -9.76
C GLY A 392 2.58 14.74 -10.49
N TYR A 393 1.57 13.98 -10.86
CA TYR A 393 1.78 12.67 -11.49
C TYR A 393 0.93 12.47 -12.74
N THR A 394 1.54 11.80 -13.73
CA THR A 394 0.82 11.30 -14.90
C THR A 394 -0.02 10.06 -14.57
N PRO A 395 -0.90 9.59 -15.47
CA PRO A 395 -1.58 8.30 -15.30
C PRO A 395 -0.62 7.13 -15.11
N GLU A 396 0.56 7.14 -15.76
CA GLU A 396 1.62 6.14 -15.65
C GLU A 396 2.44 6.27 -14.36
N TYR A 397 2.09 7.22 -13.51
CA TYR A 397 2.77 7.50 -12.25
C TYR A 397 4.19 8.05 -12.41
N ILE A 398 4.44 8.80 -13.47
CA ILE A 398 5.66 9.58 -13.65
C ILE A 398 5.51 10.87 -12.84
N ALA A 399 6.46 11.14 -11.94
CA ALA A 399 6.53 12.42 -11.25
C ALA A 399 6.93 13.52 -12.23
N VAL A 400 6.21 14.64 -12.22
CA VAL A 400 6.46 15.78 -13.08
C VAL A 400 6.62 17.04 -12.25
N THR A 401 7.67 17.82 -12.56
CA THR A 401 7.94 19.13 -11.97
C THR A 401 7.65 20.21 -13.01
N LEU A 402 6.82 21.20 -12.64
CA LEU A 402 6.51 22.34 -13.52
C LEU A 402 7.49 23.50 -13.30
N PRO A 403 7.58 24.44 -14.24
CA PRO A 403 8.44 25.61 -14.11
C PRO A 403 8.14 26.42 -12.86
N GLU A 404 9.17 27.07 -12.31
CA GLU A 404 9.03 28.01 -11.20
C GLU A 404 8.01 29.10 -11.52
N GLY A 405 7.15 29.44 -10.54
CA GLY A 405 6.14 30.49 -10.69
C GLY A 405 4.89 30.07 -11.49
N TYR A 406 4.75 28.79 -11.87
CA TYR A 406 3.50 28.33 -12.44
C TYR A 406 2.34 28.49 -11.45
N ALA A 407 1.26 29.15 -11.88
CA ALA A 407 0.07 29.41 -11.06
C ALA A 407 -0.87 28.19 -11.09
N GLY A 408 -0.50 27.12 -10.37
CA GLY A 408 -1.28 25.89 -10.26
C GLY A 408 -2.14 25.82 -9.00
N ARG A 409 -2.99 24.82 -8.93
CA ARG A 409 -3.82 24.50 -7.77
C ARG A 409 -3.78 22.98 -7.50
N GLN A 410 -3.76 22.61 -6.22
CA GLN A 410 -3.88 21.21 -5.82
C GLN A 410 -5.15 20.55 -6.40
N GLY A 411 -5.02 19.35 -6.95
CA GLY A 411 -6.13 18.62 -7.58
C GLY A 411 -6.45 19.06 -9.02
N GLU A 412 -5.72 20.02 -9.56
CA GLU A 412 -5.86 20.47 -10.93
C GLU A 412 -5.20 19.50 -11.90
N PHE A 413 -5.83 19.27 -13.06
CA PHE A 413 -5.26 18.51 -14.16
C PHE A 413 -4.70 19.45 -15.22
N VAL A 414 -3.42 19.32 -15.50
CA VAL A 414 -2.71 20.18 -16.44
C VAL A 414 -2.11 19.30 -17.56
N ARG A 415 -2.32 19.70 -18.82
CA ARG A 415 -1.62 19.06 -19.95
C ARG A 415 -0.25 19.69 -20.08
N VAL A 416 0.78 18.87 -20.07
CA VAL A 416 2.17 19.31 -20.14
C VAL A 416 2.94 18.53 -21.18
N ARG A 417 3.89 19.16 -21.84
CA ARG A 417 4.92 18.49 -22.63
C ARG A 417 6.07 18.12 -21.67
N LEU A 418 6.45 16.86 -21.66
CA LEU A 418 7.57 16.35 -20.86
C LEU A 418 8.87 16.68 -21.58
N THR A 419 9.70 17.54 -21.01
CA THR A 419 10.85 18.16 -21.72
C THR A 419 12.18 17.49 -21.42
N GLY A 420 12.31 16.81 -20.30
CA GLY A 420 13.56 16.15 -19.94
C GLY A 420 13.44 15.36 -18.62
N LEU A 421 14.48 14.60 -18.29
CA LEU A 421 14.57 13.88 -17.04
C LEU A 421 15.13 14.80 -15.95
N ASN A 422 14.59 14.65 -14.74
CA ASN A 422 15.16 15.23 -13.52
C ASN A 422 15.40 14.16 -12.46
N GLU A 423 15.80 14.55 -11.24
CA GLU A 423 16.03 13.64 -10.14
C GLU A 423 14.72 12.96 -9.70
N GLY A 424 14.53 11.73 -10.15
CA GLY A 424 13.37 10.88 -9.78
C GLY A 424 12.13 11.04 -10.65
N GLY A 425 12.10 11.99 -11.60
CA GLY A 425 10.94 12.29 -12.44
C GLY A 425 11.29 12.89 -13.78
N MET A 426 10.43 13.80 -14.24
CA MET A 426 10.60 14.56 -15.48
C MET A 426 10.22 16.03 -15.27
N ASP A 427 10.80 16.92 -16.04
CA ASP A 427 10.35 18.29 -16.17
C ASP A 427 9.22 18.38 -17.20
N GLY A 428 8.24 19.24 -16.93
CA GLY A 428 7.10 19.44 -17.80
C GLY A 428 6.82 20.93 -18.05
N THR A 429 6.42 21.26 -19.28
CA THR A 429 5.99 22.60 -19.66
C THR A 429 4.54 22.57 -20.10
N PRO A 430 3.64 23.38 -19.52
CA PRO A 430 2.24 23.48 -19.89
C PRO A 430 2.01 23.92 -21.34
#